data_3b45eccec2fedc00f32d79d531eac5c1
#
_entry.id   3b45eccec2fedc00f32d79d531eac5c1
#
_cell.length_a   1.000
_cell.length_b   1.000
_cell.length_c   1.000
_cell.angle_alpha   90.00
_cell.angle_beta   90.00
_cell.angle_gamma   90.00
#
_symmetry.space_group_name_H-M   'P 1'
#
loop_
_entity.id
_entity.type
_entity.pdbx_description
1 polymer ?
#
loop_
_entity_poly.entity_id
_entity_poly.type
_entity_poly.pdbx_seq_one_letter_code
_entity_poly.pdbx_strand_id
1 'polypeptide(L)'
;CGSSGESAGGSSSGSKDASSSSSKSDDLISIGFAQVGHESDWRTASTESCRSTFSKENGYDLSFVDCDNKSADQLEAVRNFVEQEVDYIIIDPIVETGWDTVLKEAKDAGIPVLVIDRNIKVDESLYTAWVGSDFTAEGESAGAWLKAYLEAKKKTDKVNIVTIAGTNGSSAQIGRTKGFNKYVKANGWNLLDEQDGDFTQDGGQKIMESYLKSYKDIDVVVCQNDNEAFGAIDALKAAGKTYGKDGDIIIISFDATNAGLKDVKEGSINADFECNPLAAPYVEDIIKKIKDGGKPDSQKVYVDEACFACDDTVSSFKTDEGKDITMTVVDDKVLKERAY
;
A
#
# COMPACT_ATOMS: atom_id res chain seq x y z
N CYS A 1 76.50 12.61 48.73
CA CYS A 1 77.30 12.20 47.61
C CYS A 1 76.41 11.84 46.47
N GLY A 2 76.31 12.61 45.51
CA GLY A 2 76.91 12.58 44.22
C GLY A 2 75.79 12.16 43.26
N SER A 3 75.36 13.04 42.50
CA SER A 3 75.79 13.46 41.17
C SER A 3 74.88 12.94 40.09
N SER A 4 74.16 13.85 39.55
CA SER A 4 74.13 14.29 38.15
C SER A 4 73.88 13.23 37.06
N GLY A 5 73.00 13.55 36.19
CA GLY A 5 72.89 12.99 34.87
C GLY A 5 71.67 13.46 34.11
N GLU A 6 71.87 14.58 33.47
CA GLU A 6 71.00 15.07 32.40
C GLU A 6 70.92 14.06 31.27
N SER A 7 69.77 13.94 30.65
CA SER A 7 69.79 13.93 29.21
C SER A 7 68.39 14.23 28.70
N ALA A 8 68.36 15.30 27.96
CA ALA A 8 67.26 15.76 27.13
C ALA A 8 67.03 14.80 25.94
N GLY A 9 65.88 14.89 25.42
CA GLY A 9 65.72 14.65 24.03
C GLY A 9 64.60 13.68 23.64
N GLY A 10 63.66 14.16 23.00
CA GLY A 10 62.80 13.33 22.20
C GLY A 10 61.34 13.75 22.23
N SER A 11 61.05 14.93 21.76
CA SER A 11 59.73 15.19 21.28
C SER A 11 59.47 14.40 20.05
N SER A 12 58.64 13.42 20.12
CA SER A 12 57.99 12.91 18.95
C SER A 12 56.53 13.27 19.06
N SER A 13 56.19 14.31 18.36
CA SER A 13 54.84 14.63 18.02
C SER A 13 54.29 13.46 17.22
N GLY A 14 53.61 12.59 17.85
CA GLY A 14 52.74 11.65 17.20
C GLY A 14 51.48 12.40 16.87
N SER A 15 51.42 12.98 15.71
CA SER A 15 50.16 13.35 15.10
C SER A 15 49.40 12.07 14.90
N LYS A 16 48.48 11.85 15.78
CA LYS A 16 47.48 10.81 15.57
C LYS A 16 46.48 11.35 14.60
N ASP A 17 46.58 10.89 13.41
CA ASP A 17 45.50 10.95 12.45
C ASP A 17 44.25 10.34 13.06
N ALA A 18 43.44 11.20 13.64
CA ALA A 18 42.07 10.88 13.97
C ALA A 18 41.24 11.21 12.73
N SER A 19 41.52 10.52 11.66
CA SER A 19 40.74 10.73 10.43
C SER A 19 40.57 9.38 9.78
N SER A 20 39.45 8.76 10.00
CA SER A 20 38.97 7.78 9.02
C SER A 20 37.71 7.03 9.38
N SER A 21 37.05 7.34 10.49
CA SER A 21 35.79 6.65 10.79
C SER A 21 34.52 7.42 10.41
N SER A 22 34.64 8.69 10.01
CA SER A 22 33.48 9.55 9.72
C SER A 22 33.11 9.61 8.23
N SER A 23 33.97 9.14 7.32
CA SER A 23 33.75 9.33 5.89
C SER A 23 32.74 8.36 5.27
N LYS A 24 32.41 7.22 5.91
CA LYS A 24 31.46 6.25 5.36
C LYS A 24 30.00 6.61 5.63
N SER A 25 29.69 7.36 6.68
CA SER A 25 28.34 7.82 6.96
C SER A 25 27.95 9.03 6.11
N ASP A 26 28.92 9.83 5.63
CA ASP A 26 28.69 11.00 4.80
C ASP A 26 28.41 10.64 3.33
N ASP A 27 28.76 9.42 2.90
CA ASP A 27 28.53 8.95 1.54
C ASP A 27 27.16 8.28 1.37
N LEU A 28 26.43 8.03 2.46
CA LEU A 28 25.11 7.44 2.40
C LEU A 28 24.05 8.49 2.07
N ILE A 29 23.11 8.10 1.22
CA ILE A 29 21.93 8.93 0.95
C ILE A 29 20.94 8.73 2.10
N SER A 30 20.62 9.82 2.79
CA SER A 30 19.67 9.79 3.92
C SER A 30 18.24 9.92 3.41
N ILE A 31 17.38 9.02 3.87
CA ILE A 31 15.97 8.98 3.50
C ILE A 31 15.13 8.91 4.76
N GLY A 32 14.15 9.81 4.88
CA GLY A 32 13.12 9.72 5.90
C GLY A 32 11.86 9.11 5.29
N PHE A 33 11.34 8.05 5.89
CA PHE A 33 10.12 7.39 5.46
C PHE A 33 9.07 7.41 6.56
N ALA A 34 7.97 8.14 6.32
CA ALA A 34 6.81 8.21 7.19
C ALA A 34 5.73 7.25 6.68
N GLN A 35 5.64 6.08 7.32
CA GLN A 35 4.69 5.02 6.96
C GLN A 35 3.37 5.20 7.70
N VAL A 36 2.28 4.75 7.08
CA VAL A 36 0.93 4.73 7.67
C VAL A 36 0.91 4.03 9.02
N GLY A 37 1.44 2.83 9.08
CA GLY A 37 1.37 1.97 10.26
C GLY A 37 1.77 0.54 9.90
N HIS A 38 1.14 -0.42 10.57
CA HIS A 38 1.38 -1.87 10.39
C HIS A 38 0.06 -2.65 10.43
N GLU A 39 -0.99 -2.07 9.87
CA GLU A 39 -2.38 -2.56 10.00
C GLU A 39 -2.68 -3.82 9.19
N SER A 40 -1.83 -4.17 8.22
CA SER A 40 -2.11 -5.27 7.29
C SER A 40 -0.83 -5.94 6.79
N ASP A 41 -1.00 -7.15 6.23
CA ASP A 41 0.09 -7.88 5.56
C ASP A 41 0.65 -7.06 4.38
N TRP A 42 -0.23 -6.39 3.65
CA TRP A 42 0.16 -5.51 2.55
C TRP A 42 1.08 -4.38 3.04
N ARG A 43 0.70 -3.73 4.15
CA ARG A 43 1.47 -2.63 4.73
C ARG A 43 2.87 -3.10 5.17
N THR A 44 2.95 -4.27 5.77
CA THR A 44 4.23 -4.89 6.15
C THR A 44 5.11 -5.13 4.93
N ALA A 45 4.54 -5.61 3.81
CA ALA A 45 5.28 -5.80 2.56
C ALA A 45 5.78 -4.47 1.98
N SER A 46 4.99 -3.40 2.05
CA SER A 46 5.40 -2.05 1.65
C SER A 46 6.60 -1.57 2.48
N THR A 47 6.54 -1.74 3.78
CA THR A 47 7.64 -1.36 4.69
C THR A 47 8.91 -2.15 4.38
N GLU A 48 8.80 -3.46 4.19
CA GLU A 48 9.95 -4.31 3.87
C GLU A 48 10.56 -4.00 2.50
N SER A 49 9.74 -3.62 1.52
CA SER A 49 10.23 -3.14 0.22
C SER A 49 11.14 -1.92 0.39
N CYS A 50 10.73 -0.96 1.20
CA CYS A 50 11.54 0.23 1.48
C CYS A 50 12.80 -0.12 2.26
N ARG A 51 12.71 -0.97 3.28
CA ARG A 51 13.87 -1.36 4.09
C ARG A 51 14.92 -2.11 3.27
N SER A 52 14.50 -3.02 2.41
CA SER A 52 15.42 -3.80 1.58
C SER A 52 16.04 -2.96 0.46
N THR A 53 15.27 -2.10 -0.19
CA THR A 53 15.77 -1.23 -1.26
C THR A 53 16.69 -0.14 -0.70
N PHE A 54 16.31 0.50 0.40
CA PHE A 54 17.06 1.62 0.99
C PHE A 54 17.91 1.17 2.19
N SER A 55 18.57 0.03 2.04
CA SER A 55 19.49 -0.51 3.03
C SER A 55 20.85 0.18 2.98
N LYS A 56 21.61 0.07 4.06
CA LYS A 56 23.00 0.57 4.10
C LYS A 56 23.89 -0.11 3.06
N GLU A 57 23.67 -1.39 2.81
CA GLU A 57 24.40 -2.15 1.78
C GLU A 57 24.20 -1.55 0.39
N ASN A 58 23.04 -0.99 0.13
CA ASN A 58 22.71 -0.33 -1.13
C ASN A 58 23.08 1.16 -1.17
N GLY A 59 23.70 1.68 -0.11
CA GLY A 59 24.18 3.06 -0.06
C GLY A 59 23.22 4.07 0.57
N TYR A 60 22.28 3.61 1.39
CA TYR A 60 21.29 4.47 2.02
C TYR A 60 21.32 4.40 3.54
N ASP A 61 20.87 5.49 4.16
CA ASP A 61 20.60 5.57 5.59
C ASP A 61 19.12 5.91 5.76
N LEU A 62 18.33 4.89 6.06
CA LEU A 62 16.87 5.00 6.16
C LEU A 62 16.43 5.30 7.60
N SER A 63 15.77 6.43 7.79
CA SER A 63 15.05 6.77 9.01
C SER A 63 13.58 6.44 8.82
N PHE A 64 13.15 5.34 9.42
CA PHE A 64 11.78 4.84 9.29
C PHE A 64 10.94 5.21 10.51
N VAL A 65 9.72 5.71 10.27
CA VAL A 65 8.74 5.99 11.33
C VAL A 65 7.42 5.32 10.98
N ASP A 66 6.98 4.42 11.85
CA ASP A 66 5.62 3.87 11.83
C ASP A 66 4.70 4.86 12.56
N CYS A 67 3.76 5.44 11.84
CA CYS A 67 2.89 6.49 12.39
C CYS A 67 1.62 5.96 13.07
N ASP A 68 1.48 4.64 13.15
CA ASP A 68 0.39 3.97 13.86
C ASP A 68 -1.02 4.52 13.52
N ASN A 69 -1.22 4.82 12.23
CA ASN A 69 -2.46 5.38 11.67
C ASN A 69 -2.89 6.72 12.31
N LYS A 70 -1.93 7.48 12.84
CA LYS A 70 -2.16 8.79 13.45
C LYS A 70 -1.63 9.90 12.55
N SER A 71 -2.54 10.68 11.95
CA SER A 71 -2.19 11.74 11.01
C SER A 71 -1.29 12.80 11.63
N ALA A 72 -1.53 13.19 12.88
CA ALA A 72 -0.70 14.17 13.59
C ALA A 72 0.74 13.69 13.75
N ASP A 73 0.92 12.41 14.07
CA ASP A 73 2.25 11.80 14.21
C ASP A 73 2.98 11.74 12.87
N GLN A 74 2.25 11.53 11.78
CA GLN A 74 2.85 11.51 10.46
C GLN A 74 3.32 12.89 10.01
N LEU A 75 2.56 13.94 10.28
CA LEU A 75 2.98 15.33 10.03
C LEU A 75 4.23 15.68 10.84
N GLU A 76 4.26 15.28 12.11
CA GLU A 76 5.42 15.49 12.98
C GLU A 76 6.65 14.76 12.48
N ALA A 77 6.49 13.50 12.04
CA ALA A 77 7.59 12.71 11.48
C ALA A 77 8.22 13.43 10.28
N VAL A 78 7.41 13.97 9.37
CA VAL A 78 7.92 14.69 8.20
C VAL A 78 8.63 15.97 8.61
N ARG A 79 8.12 16.71 9.58
CA ARG A 79 8.83 17.90 10.14
C ARG A 79 10.18 17.52 10.72
N ASN A 80 10.24 16.42 11.44
CA ASN A 80 11.50 15.93 12.02
C ASN A 80 12.51 15.57 10.92
N PHE A 81 12.06 14.97 9.80
CA PHE A 81 12.95 14.71 8.67
C PHE A 81 13.48 15.98 8.04
N VAL A 82 12.66 17.03 7.93
CA VAL A 82 13.11 18.34 7.45
C VAL A 82 14.17 18.93 8.39
N GLU A 83 13.94 18.86 9.69
CA GLU A 83 14.90 19.35 10.71
C GLU A 83 16.22 18.57 10.68
N GLN A 84 16.15 17.26 10.41
CA GLN A 84 17.33 16.40 10.27
C GLN A 84 18.06 16.59 8.94
N GLU A 85 17.51 17.40 8.04
CA GLU A 85 18.08 17.67 6.72
C GLU A 85 18.37 16.40 5.92
N VAL A 86 17.43 15.44 5.93
CA VAL A 86 17.53 14.24 5.10
C VAL A 86 17.57 14.63 3.62
N ASP A 87 18.15 13.75 2.78
CA ASP A 87 18.28 14.02 1.35
C ASP A 87 16.94 13.87 0.62
N TYR A 88 16.12 12.91 1.01
CA TYR A 88 14.82 12.62 0.41
C TYR A 88 13.81 12.24 1.50
N ILE A 89 12.55 12.58 1.26
CA ILE A 89 11.45 12.18 2.13
C ILE A 89 10.49 11.30 1.32
N ILE A 90 10.12 10.15 1.88
CA ILE A 90 9.08 9.27 1.35
C ILE A 90 7.88 9.32 2.30
N ILE A 91 6.69 9.52 1.75
CA ILE A 91 5.46 9.57 2.53
C ILE A 91 4.44 8.63 1.90
N ASP A 92 3.85 7.77 2.73
CA ASP A 92 2.61 7.07 2.39
C ASP A 92 1.49 7.72 3.23
N PRO A 93 0.68 8.62 2.65
CA PRO A 93 -0.21 9.46 3.46
C PRO A 93 -1.37 8.68 4.05
N ILE A 94 -1.59 8.84 5.35
CA ILE A 94 -2.75 8.25 6.05
C ILE A 94 -4.04 8.78 5.45
N VAL A 95 -4.12 10.11 5.24
CA VAL A 95 -5.23 10.79 4.57
C VAL A 95 -4.71 11.73 3.48
N GLU A 96 -5.58 12.10 2.54
CA GLU A 96 -5.19 12.92 1.37
C GLU A 96 -4.91 14.38 1.71
N THR A 97 -5.56 14.92 2.75
CA THR A 97 -5.59 16.35 3.06
C THR A 97 -4.72 16.70 4.27
N GLY A 98 -4.45 18.01 4.43
CA GLY A 98 -3.70 18.52 5.59
C GLY A 98 -2.18 18.61 5.38
N TRP A 99 -1.71 18.43 4.16
CA TRP A 99 -0.28 18.31 3.84
C TRP A 99 0.39 19.61 3.37
N ASP A 100 -0.38 20.64 3.05
CA ASP A 100 0.15 21.84 2.38
C ASP A 100 1.31 22.50 3.14
N THR A 101 1.16 22.71 4.44
CA THR A 101 2.16 23.41 5.24
C THR A 101 3.47 22.65 5.34
N VAL A 102 3.42 21.36 5.71
CA VAL A 102 4.64 20.58 5.94
C VAL A 102 5.37 20.28 4.62
N LEU A 103 4.65 20.11 3.52
CA LEU A 103 5.28 19.90 2.22
C LEU A 103 5.92 21.18 1.68
N LYS A 104 5.35 22.34 1.99
CA LYS A 104 6.00 23.62 1.70
C LYS A 104 7.29 23.78 2.50
N GLU A 105 7.28 23.39 3.77
CA GLU A 105 8.48 23.39 4.61
C GLU A 105 9.59 22.51 4.00
N ALA A 106 9.24 21.31 3.54
CA ALA A 106 10.20 20.42 2.87
C ALA A 106 10.73 21.03 1.57
N LYS A 107 9.86 21.61 0.76
CA LYS A 107 10.24 22.28 -0.49
C LYS A 107 11.17 23.45 -0.25
N ASP A 108 10.86 24.30 0.73
CA ASP A 108 11.69 25.44 1.09
C ASP A 108 13.06 25.01 1.61
N ALA A 109 13.15 23.84 2.23
CA ALA A 109 14.41 23.22 2.65
C ALA A 109 15.17 22.53 1.51
N GLY A 110 14.60 22.49 0.30
CA GLY A 110 15.21 21.84 -0.86
C GLY A 110 15.19 20.32 -0.84
N ILE A 111 14.29 19.71 -0.05
CA ILE A 111 14.20 18.25 0.10
C ILE A 111 13.11 17.72 -0.84
N PRO A 112 13.45 16.89 -1.84
CA PRO A 112 12.43 16.24 -2.67
C PRO A 112 11.55 15.31 -1.86
N VAL A 113 10.24 15.37 -2.11
CA VAL A 113 9.25 14.52 -1.48
C VAL A 113 8.71 13.53 -2.50
N LEU A 114 8.78 12.25 -2.18
CA LEU A 114 8.24 11.16 -2.98
C LEU A 114 7.07 10.55 -2.21
N VAL A 115 5.91 10.54 -2.85
CA VAL A 115 4.68 10.00 -2.27
C VAL A 115 4.47 8.61 -2.82
N ILE A 116 4.15 7.65 -1.97
CA ILE A 116 3.90 6.28 -2.40
C ILE A 116 2.51 5.81 -1.98
N ASP A 117 1.99 4.82 -2.69
CA ASP A 117 0.74 4.13 -2.41
C ASP A 117 -0.47 5.06 -2.44
N ARG A 118 -0.77 5.69 -1.32
CA ARG A 118 -1.93 6.56 -1.20
C ARG A 118 -1.66 7.94 -1.81
N ASN A 119 -2.68 8.49 -2.47
CA ASN A 119 -2.58 9.83 -3.05
C ASN A 119 -2.62 10.92 -1.99
N ILE A 120 -2.13 12.07 -2.41
CA ILE A 120 -2.12 13.28 -1.62
C ILE A 120 -2.83 14.40 -2.39
N LYS A 121 -3.64 15.20 -1.71
CA LYS A 121 -4.40 16.29 -2.32
C LYS A 121 -3.76 17.63 -1.99
N VAL A 122 -2.76 17.98 -2.78
CA VAL A 122 -2.00 19.23 -2.68
C VAL A 122 -1.67 19.73 -4.08
N ASP A 123 -1.18 20.94 -4.16
CA ASP A 123 -0.60 21.46 -5.41
C ASP A 123 0.55 20.56 -5.88
N GLU A 124 0.57 20.26 -7.16
CA GLU A 124 1.57 19.35 -7.76
C GLU A 124 3.02 19.83 -7.61
N SER A 125 3.23 21.15 -7.38
CA SER A 125 4.55 21.69 -7.12
C SER A 125 5.13 21.29 -5.76
N LEU A 126 4.32 20.75 -4.84
CA LEU A 126 4.73 20.45 -3.47
C LEU A 126 5.33 19.07 -3.29
N TYR A 127 5.29 18.21 -4.29
CA TYR A 127 5.97 16.92 -4.26
C TYR A 127 6.60 16.60 -5.61
N THR A 128 7.65 15.80 -5.60
CA THR A 128 8.42 15.49 -6.81
C THR A 128 7.75 14.45 -7.66
N ALA A 129 7.29 13.36 -7.06
CA ALA A 129 6.63 12.27 -7.76
C ALA A 129 5.77 11.44 -6.79
N TRP A 130 4.82 10.74 -7.38
CA TRP A 130 3.99 9.74 -6.71
C TRP A 130 4.13 8.41 -7.44
N VAL A 131 4.29 7.33 -6.66
CA VAL A 131 4.38 5.95 -7.17
C VAL A 131 3.32 5.12 -6.48
N GLY A 132 2.46 4.47 -7.23
CA GLY A 132 1.43 3.63 -6.63
C GLY A 132 0.44 3.08 -7.65
N SER A 133 -0.75 2.79 -7.15
CA SER A 133 -1.82 2.14 -7.89
C SER A 133 -2.89 3.13 -8.32
N ASP A 134 -3.59 2.80 -9.41
CA ASP A 134 -4.83 3.49 -9.77
C ASP A 134 -6.00 2.84 -9.03
N PHE A 135 -6.32 3.37 -7.86
CA PHE A 135 -7.35 2.79 -6.99
C PHE A 135 -8.74 2.81 -7.61
N THR A 136 -9.04 3.83 -8.39
CA THR A 136 -10.32 3.91 -9.12
C THR A 136 -10.39 2.79 -10.16
N ALA A 137 -9.31 2.57 -10.91
CA ALA A 137 -9.24 1.47 -11.88
C ALA A 137 -9.34 0.10 -11.20
N GLU A 138 -8.77 -0.07 -10.00
CA GLU A 138 -8.95 -1.31 -9.22
C GLU A 138 -10.42 -1.56 -8.90
N GLY A 139 -11.13 -0.54 -8.43
CA GLY A 139 -12.57 -0.63 -8.17
C GLY A 139 -13.40 -0.91 -9.42
N GLU A 140 -13.06 -0.27 -10.53
CA GLU A 140 -13.71 -0.49 -11.83
C GLU A 140 -13.48 -1.92 -12.34
N SER A 141 -12.27 -2.45 -12.19
CA SER A 141 -11.96 -3.84 -12.54
C SER A 141 -12.77 -4.84 -11.73
N ALA A 142 -12.92 -4.60 -10.43
CA ALA A 142 -13.73 -5.44 -9.56
C ALA A 142 -15.21 -5.39 -9.93
N GLY A 143 -15.73 -4.21 -10.24
CA GLY A 143 -17.12 -4.03 -10.69
C GLY A 143 -17.39 -4.71 -12.02
N ALA A 144 -16.50 -4.55 -12.99
CA ALA A 144 -16.59 -5.17 -14.31
C ALA A 144 -16.48 -6.70 -14.21
N TRP A 145 -15.58 -7.22 -13.37
CA TRP A 145 -15.48 -8.64 -13.09
C TRP A 145 -16.79 -9.18 -12.51
N LEU A 146 -17.35 -8.51 -11.51
CA LEU A 146 -18.60 -8.95 -10.88
C LEU A 146 -19.75 -9.00 -11.90
N LYS A 147 -19.86 -7.99 -12.76
CA LYS A 147 -20.85 -7.99 -13.84
C LYS A 147 -20.70 -9.23 -14.74
N ALA A 148 -19.49 -9.50 -15.22
CA ALA A 148 -19.22 -10.63 -16.06
C ALA A 148 -19.48 -11.98 -15.34
N TYR A 149 -19.10 -12.05 -14.06
CA TYR A 149 -19.30 -13.25 -13.23
C TYR A 149 -20.79 -13.54 -13.00
N LEU A 150 -21.57 -12.53 -12.66
CA LEU A 150 -23.01 -12.67 -12.43
C LEU A 150 -23.73 -13.09 -13.72
N GLU A 151 -23.34 -12.54 -14.87
CA GLU A 151 -23.89 -12.93 -16.18
C GLU A 151 -23.55 -14.40 -16.48
N ALA A 152 -22.33 -14.82 -16.26
CA ALA A 152 -21.89 -16.21 -16.46
C ALA A 152 -22.64 -17.19 -15.55
N LYS A 153 -22.93 -16.80 -14.33
CA LYS A 153 -23.69 -17.61 -13.34
C LYS A 153 -25.20 -17.44 -13.47
N LYS A 154 -25.68 -16.58 -14.35
CA LYS A 154 -27.11 -16.28 -14.54
C LYS A 154 -27.78 -15.78 -13.24
N LYS A 155 -27.07 -14.96 -12.47
CA LYS A 155 -27.55 -14.35 -11.22
C LYS A 155 -27.68 -12.85 -11.41
N THR A 156 -28.59 -12.40 -12.26
CA THR A 156 -28.72 -10.98 -12.64
C THR A 156 -29.93 -10.27 -12.07
N ASP A 157 -30.88 -10.97 -11.44
CA ASP A 157 -32.17 -10.40 -11.04
C ASP A 157 -32.07 -9.43 -9.86
N LYS A 158 -31.49 -9.86 -8.77
CA LYS A 158 -31.39 -9.06 -7.56
C LYS A 158 -30.04 -9.31 -6.90
N VAL A 159 -29.22 -8.30 -6.82
CA VAL A 159 -27.87 -8.39 -6.28
C VAL A 159 -27.73 -7.46 -5.09
N ASN A 160 -27.62 -8.02 -3.91
CA ASN A 160 -27.45 -7.29 -2.66
C ASN A 160 -25.98 -7.31 -2.23
N ILE A 161 -25.40 -6.15 -2.08
CA ILE A 161 -23.98 -5.96 -1.84
C ILE A 161 -23.76 -5.23 -0.51
N VAL A 162 -22.81 -5.69 0.28
CA VAL A 162 -22.23 -4.95 1.40
C VAL A 162 -20.76 -4.72 1.13
N THR A 163 -20.27 -3.57 1.53
CA THR A 163 -18.85 -3.22 1.42
C THR A 163 -18.24 -3.03 2.80
N ILE A 164 -17.10 -3.67 3.03
CA ILE A 164 -16.21 -3.38 4.15
C ILE A 164 -15.12 -2.49 3.58
N ALA A 165 -15.26 -1.19 3.82
CA ALA A 165 -14.36 -0.19 3.26
C ALA A 165 -13.07 -0.09 4.05
N GLY A 166 -12.02 0.37 3.40
CA GLY A 166 -10.78 0.73 4.07
C GLY A 166 -10.90 2.04 4.84
N THR A 167 -9.80 2.51 5.39
CA THR A 167 -9.73 3.73 6.19
C THR A 167 -10.35 4.92 5.46
N ASN A 168 -11.37 5.52 6.05
CA ASN A 168 -12.05 6.67 5.49
C ASN A 168 -11.07 7.83 5.29
N GLY A 169 -11.16 8.46 4.10
CA GLY A 169 -10.30 9.57 3.72
C GLY A 169 -8.97 9.16 3.09
N SER A 170 -8.66 7.86 3.06
CA SER A 170 -7.52 7.38 2.28
C SER A 170 -7.87 7.33 0.79
N SER A 171 -6.88 7.55 -0.06
CA SER A 171 -7.10 7.50 -1.51
C SER A 171 -7.48 6.11 -2.00
N ALA A 172 -7.00 5.06 -1.36
CA ALA A 172 -7.39 3.69 -1.67
C ALA A 172 -8.88 3.47 -1.42
N GLN A 173 -9.38 3.87 -0.27
CA GLN A 173 -10.81 3.79 0.05
C GLN A 173 -11.65 4.62 -0.92
N ILE A 174 -11.27 5.86 -1.15
CA ILE A 174 -12.01 6.78 -2.04
C ILE A 174 -12.06 6.21 -3.46
N GLY A 175 -10.93 5.78 -4.01
CA GLY A 175 -10.84 5.29 -5.38
C GLY A 175 -11.56 3.96 -5.59
N ARG A 176 -11.32 2.96 -4.73
CA ARG A 176 -11.96 1.65 -4.82
C ARG A 176 -13.47 1.75 -4.69
N THR A 177 -13.95 2.59 -3.77
CA THR A 177 -15.38 2.88 -3.59
C THR A 177 -15.96 3.52 -4.84
N LYS A 178 -15.33 4.57 -5.36
CA LYS A 178 -15.80 5.27 -6.57
C LYS A 178 -15.87 4.34 -7.77
N GLY A 179 -14.82 3.59 -8.04
CA GLY A 179 -14.74 2.71 -9.20
C GLY A 179 -15.76 1.58 -9.14
N PHE A 180 -15.88 0.92 -7.99
CA PHE A 180 -16.84 -0.17 -7.82
C PHE A 180 -18.30 0.34 -7.86
N ASN A 181 -18.60 1.43 -7.18
CA ASN A 181 -19.97 1.97 -7.10
C ASN A 181 -20.49 2.50 -8.42
N LYS A 182 -19.62 2.85 -9.35
CA LYS A 182 -20.01 3.15 -10.73
C LYS A 182 -20.72 1.97 -11.37
N TYR A 183 -20.25 0.75 -11.14
CA TYR A 183 -20.87 -0.49 -11.61
C TYR A 183 -22.14 -0.82 -10.83
N VAL A 184 -22.17 -0.56 -9.54
CA VAL A 184 -23.40 -0.69 -8.72
C VAL A 184 -24.53 0.13 -9.35
N LYS A 185 -24.26 1.39 -9.64
CA LYS A 185 -25.23 2.30 -10.24
C LYS A 185 -25.64 1.87 -11.65
N ALA A 186 -24.67 1.56 -12.50
CA ALA A 186 -24.91 1.19 -13.89
C ALA A 186 -25.73 -0.10 -14.05
N ASN A 187 -25.59 -1.05 -13.13
CA ASN A 187 -26.23 -2.35 -13.19
C ASN A 187 -27.44 -2.49 -12.26
N GLY A 188 -27.83 -1.43 -11.55
CA GLY A 188 -28.98 -1.47 -10.65
C GLY A 188 -28.79 -2.41 -9.45
N TRP A 189 -27.57 -2.66 -9.04
CA TRP A 189 -27.30 -3.46 -7.84
C TRP A 189 -27.70 -2.71 -6.58
N ASN A 190 -28.04 -3.46 -5.53
CA ASN A 190 -28.42 -2.88 -4.24
C ASN A 190 -27.22 -2.83 -3.31
N LEU A 191 -26.63 -1.67 -3.15
CA LEU A 191 -25.61 -1.47 -2.12
C LEU A 191 -26.33 -1.22 -0.78
N LEU A 192 -26.28 -2.22 0.10
CA LEU A 192 -27.02 -2.18 1.38
C LEU A 192 -26.30 -1.33 2.41
N ASP A 193 -24.97 -1.41 2.46
CA ASP A 193 -24.18 -0.66 3.45
C ASP A 193 -22.68 -0.62 3.05
N GLU A 194 -21.99 0.42 3.53
CA GLU A 194 -20.56 0.61 3.43
C GLU A 194 -20.05 1.16 4.77
N GLN A 195 -19.14 0.46 5.44
CA GLN A 195 -18.57 0.89 6.72
C GLN A 195 -17.06 0.76 6.72
N ASP A 196 -16.40 1.66 7.46
CA ASP A 196 -14.95 1.73 7.60
C ASP A 196 -14.42 0.59 8.48
N GLY A 197 -13.71 -0.36 7.90
CA GLY A 197 -13.04 -1.48 8.58
C GLY A 197 -11.57 -1.21 8.87
N ASP A 198 -11.09 -0.02 8.52
CA ASP A 198 -9.73 0.46 8.81
C ASP A 198 -8.61 -0.44 8.26
N PHE A 199 -8.91 -1.21 7.20
CA PHE A 199 -8.00 -2.17 6.58
C PHE A 199 -7.50 -3.28 7.51
N THR A 200 -8.21 -3.56 8.60
CA THR A 200 -7.81 -4.56 9.58
C THR A 200 -8.71 -5.80 9.55
N GLN A 201 -8.16 -6.94 9.95
CA GLN A 201 -8.93 -8.17 10.10
C GLN A 201 -10.01 -8.03 11.18
N ASP A 202 -9.67 -7.42 12.30
CA ASP A 202 -10.63 -7.18 13.41
C ASP A 202 -11.78 -6.28 12.96
N GLY A 203 -11.48 -5.21 12.23
CA GLY A 203 -12.49 -4.33 11.65
C GLY A 203 -13.39 -5.07 10.67
N GLY A 204 -12.82 -5.88 9.79
CA GLY A 204 -13.56 -6.69 8.84
C GLY A 204 -14.51 -7.66 9.53
N GLN A 205 -14.06 -8.34 10.57
CA GLN A 205 -14.86 -9.28 11.33
C GLN A 205 -16.05 -8.60 12.04
N LYS A 206 -15.79 -7.51 12.76
CA LYS A 206 -16.82 -6.76 13.47
C LYS A 206 -17.90 -6.22 12.55
N ILE A 207 -17.50 -5.67 11.42
CA ILE A 207 -18.44 -5.11 10.44
C ILE A 207 -19.25 -6.22 9.78
N MET A 208 -18.63 -7.34 9.40
CA MET A 208 -19.36 -8.46 8.82
C MET A 208 -20.38 -9.05 9.81
N GLU A 209 -20.02 -9.18 11.08
CA GLU A 209 -20.94 -9.61 12.13
C GLU A 209 -22.15 -8.67 12.21
N SER A 210 -21.92 -7.37 12.15
CA SER A 210 -22.98 -6.35 12.14
C SER A 210 -23.89 -6.48 10.90
N TYR A 211 -23.30 -6.69 9.72
CA TYR A 211 -24.06 -6.87 8.48
C TYR A 211 -24.94 -8.12 8.53
N LEU A 212 -24.43 -9.22 9.08
CA LEU A 212 -25.19 -10.46 9.21
C LEU A 212 -26.39 -10.32 10.14
N LYS A 213 -26.34 -9.42 11.11
CA LYS A 213 -27.48 -9.09 11.97
C LYS A 213 -28.50 -8.19 11.29
N SER A 214 -28.04 -7.27 10.43
CA SER A 214 -28.89 -6.23 9.84
C SER A 214 -29.50 -6.64 8.52
N TYR A 215 -28.84 -7.50 7.74
CA TYR A 215 -29.24 -7.86 6.37
C TYR A 215 -29.31 -9.38 6.20
N LYS A 216 -30.40 -9.86 5.57
CA LYS A 216 -30.66 -11.31 5.45
C LYS A 216 -30.12 -11.92 4.16
N ASP A 217 -30.23 -11.20 3.04
CA ASP A 217 -29.99 -11.75 1.70
C ASP A 217 -28.78 -11.09 1.04
N ILE A 218 -27.63 -11.19 1.70
CA ILE A 218 -26.38 -10.68 1.16
C ILE A 218 -25.88 -11.62 0.07
N ASP A 219 -25.65 -11.09 -1.14
CA ASP A 219 -25.12 -11.86 -2.28
C ASP A 219 -23.63 -11.65 -2.48
N VAL A 220 -23.12 -10.45 -2.17
CA VAL A 220 -21.73 -10.08 -2.40
C VAL A 220 -21.19 -9.30 -1.21
N VAL A 221 -19.98 -9.64 -0.78
CA VAL A 221 -19.20 -8.86 0.18
C VAL A 221 -17.94 -8.35 -0.53
N VAL A 222 -17.82 -7.03 -0.61
CA VAL A 222 -16.63 -6.37 -1.15
C VAL A 222 -15.76 -5.94 0.02
N CYS A 223 -14.58 -6.52 0.13
CA CYS A 223 -13.60 -6.18 1.16
C CYS A 223 -12.48 -5.39 0.52
N GLN A 224 -12.20 -4.19 1.02
CA GLN A 224 -11.24 -3.31 0.34
C GLN A 224 -9.77 -3.67 0.59
N ASN A 225 -9.50 -4.70 1.42
CA ASN A 225 -8.23 -5.41 1.43
C ASN A 225 -8.37 -6.86 1.89
N ASP A 226 -7.30 -7.64 1.79
CA ASP A 226 -7.28 -9.05 2.16
C ASP A 226 -7.50 -9.26 3.66
N ASN A 227 -6.93 -8.43 4.51
CA ASN A 227 -7.09 -8.56 5.96
C ASN A 227 -8.56 -8.39 6.38
N GLU A 228 -9.26 -7.44 5.78
CA GLU A 228 -10.71 -7.30 5.99
C GLU A 228 -11.48 -8.53 5.48
N ALA A 229 -11.06 -9.10 4.35
CA ALA A 229 -11.66 -10.33 3.82
C ALA A 229 -11.48 -11.50 4.78
N PHE A 230 -10.31 -11.64 5.40
CA PHE A 230 -10.08 -12.69 6.40
C PHE A 230 -11.04 -12.56 7.58
N GLY A 231 -11.23 -11.34 8.06
CA GLY A 231 -12.19 -11.05 9.14
C GLY A 231 -13.63 -11.33 8.73
N ALA A 232 -14.02 -10.95 7.52
CA ALA A 232 -15.35 -11.23 6.98
C ALA A 232 -15.61 -12.74 6.89
N ILE A 233 -14.62 -13.51 6.42
CA ILE A 233 -14.69 -14.96 6.30
C ILE A 233 -14.86 -15.60 7.70
N ASP A 234 -14.12 -15.13 8.70
CA ASP A 234 -14.29 -15.62 10.08
C ASP A 234 -15.72 -15.43 10.59
N ALA A 235 -16.31 -14.28 10.33
CA ALA A 235 -17.68 -13.98 10.72
C ALA A 235 -18.69 -14.85 9.96
N LEU A 236 -18.48 -15.06 8.67
CA LEU A 236 -19.35 -15.89 7.82
C LEU A 236 -19.31 -17.36 8.26
N LYS A 237 -18.12 -17.89 8.56
CA LYS A 237 -17.95 -19.25 9.09
C LYS A 237 -18.71 -19.41 10.40
N ALA A 238 -18.51 -18.48 11.33
CA ALA A 238 -19.18 -18.53 12.65
C ALA A 238 -20.70 -18.47 12.52
N ALA A 239 -21.24 -17.81 11.49
CA ALA A 239 -22.68 -17.71 11.22
C ALA A 239 -23.22 -18.89 10.37
N GLY A 240 -22.38 -19.83 9.99
CA GLY A 240 -22.77 -20.98 9.17
C GLY A 240 -23.17 -20.66 7.75
N LYS A 241 -22.63 -19.55 7.18
CA LYS A 241 -22.92 -19.12 5.81
C LYS A 241 -21.97 -19.80 4.84
N THR A 242 -22.45 -20.06 3.62
CA THR A 242 -21.62 -20.51 2.51
C THR A 242 -21.16 -19.31 1.69
N TYR A 243 -19.89 -19.32 1.29
CA TYR A 243 -19.27 -18.19 0.60
C TYR A 243 -18.16 -18.70 -0.34
N GLY A 244 -17.71 -17.83 -1.22
CA GLY A 244 -16.63 -18.13 -2.14
C GLY A 244 -17.09 -19.00 -3.30
N LYS A 245 -16.20 -19.86 -3.79
CA LYS A 245 -16.48 -20.79 -4.88
C LYS A 245 -17.61 -21.75 -4.47
N ASP A 246 -18.61 -21.84 -5.32
CA ASP A 246 -19.80 -22.67 -5.09
C ASP A 246 -20.61 -22.32 -3.82
N GLY A 247 -20.34 -21.18 -3.22
CA GLY A 247 -21.11 -20.65 -2.08
C GLY A 247 -22.17 -19.66 -2.49
N ASP A 248 -23.04 -19.31 -1.53
CA ASP A 248 -24.15 -18.37 -1.76
C ASP A 248 -23.67 -16.92 -1.79
N ILE A 249 -22.53 -16.62 -1.17
CA ILE A 249 -21.99 -15.27 -1.03
C ILE A 249 -20.66 -15.16 -1.79
N ILE A 250 -20.61 -14.18 -2.69
CA ILE A 250 -19.40 -13.87 -3.46
C ILE A 250 -18.51 -12.97 -2.60
N ILE A 251 -17.23 -13.30 -2.51
CA ILE A 251 -16.23 -12.49 -1.79
C ILE A 251 -15.26 -11.87 -2.79
N ILE A 252 -15.19 -10.55 -2.79
CA ILE A 252 -14.23 -9.76 -3.57
C ILE A 252 -13.24 -9.14 -2.59
N SER A 253 -11.95 -9.18 -2.94
CA SER A 253 -10.88 -8.58 -2.15
C SER A 253 -9.93 -7.76 -3.02
N PHE A 254 -9.09 -6.98 -2.38
CA PHE A 254 -8.01 -6.22 -2.99
C PHE A 254 -6.71 -6.50 -2.24
N ASP A 255 -5.60 -6.26 -2.85
CA ASP A 255 -4.19 -6.39 -2.47
C ASP A 255 -3.51 -7.59 -3.13
N ALA A 256 -4.13 -8.74 -3.17
CA ALA A 256 -3.54 -9.98 -3.68
C ALA A 256 -2.23 -10.35 -2.98
N THR A 257 -2.23 -10.30 -1.64
CA THR A 257 -1.13 -10.82 -0.82
C THR A 257 -1.04 -12.33 -0.95
N ASN A 258 0.10 -12.92 -0.59
CA ASN A 258 0.24 -14.38 -0.58
C ASN A 258 -0.85 -15.04 0.26
N ALA A 259 -1.14 -14.50 1.46
CA ALA A 259 -2.20 -15.01 2.32
C ALA A 259 -3.59 -14.88 1.67
N GLY A 260 -3.88 -13.76 1.01
CA GLY A 260 -5.13 -13.56 0.27
C GLY A 260 -5.27 -14.52 -0.90
N LEU A 261 -4.19 -14.72 -1.66
CA LEU A 261 -4.20 -15.65 -2.80
C LEU A 261 -4.29 -17.12 -2.37
N LYS A 262 -3.85 -17.50 -1.17
CA LYS A 262 -4.14 -18.83 -0.61
C LYS A 262 -5.64 -19.03 -0.45
N ASP A 263 -6.35 -18.05 0.05
CA ASP A 263 -7.81 -18.09 0.19
C ASP A 263 -8.51 -18.10 -1.19
N VAL A 264 -7.95 -17.41 -2.18
CA VAL A 264 -8.45 -17.50 -3.57
C VAL A 264 -8.27 -18.92 -4.10
N LYS A 265 -7.08 -19.50 -3.96
CA LYS A 265 -6.81 -20.87 -4.41
C LYS A 265 -7.73 -21.89 -3.76
N GLU A 266 -7.98 -21.75 -2.45
CA GLU A 266 -8.88 -22.63 -1.70
C GLU A 266 -10.36 -22.37 -2.00
N GLY A 267 -10.67 -21.28 -2.69
CA GLY A 267 -12.03 -20.91 -3.07
C GLY A 267 -12.78 -20.07 -2.06
N SER A 268 -12.15 -19.64 -0.97
CA SER A 268 -12.80 -18.78 0.03
C SER A 268 -13.00 -17.34 -0.44
N ILE A 269 -12.15 -16.86 -1.34
CA ILE A 269 -12.25 -15.56 -2.00
C ILE A 269 -12.44 -15.83 -3.49
N ASN A 270 -13.46 -15.23 -4.10
CA ASN A 270 -13.77 -15.44 -5.52
C ASN A 270 -12.82 -14.70 -6.44
N ALA A 271 -12.49 -13.45 -6.12
CA ALA A 271 -11.57 -12.63 -6.91
C ALA A 271 -10.80 -11.67 -6.02
N ASP A 272 -9.53 -11.44 -6.36
CA ASP A 272 -8.64 -10.56 -5.63
C ASP A 272 -7.87 -9.69 -6.63
N PHE A 273 -7.96 -8.38 -6.46
CA PHE A 273 -7.40 -7.38 -7.37
C PHE A 273 -6.15 -6.80 -6.74
N GLU A 274 -5.02 -7.00 -7.41
CA GLU A 274 -3.71 -6.62 -6.88
C GLU A 274 -3.62 -5.12 -6.64
N CYS A 275 -3.04 -4.77 -5.49
CA CYS A 275 -2.43 -3.49 -5.20
C CYS A 275 -0.98 -3.81 -4.85
N ASN A 276 -0.05 -3.45 -5.70
CA ASN A 276 1.35 -3.85 -5.55
C ASN A 276 2.06 -2.97 -4.50
N PRO A 277 2.53 -3.54 -3.37
CA PRO A 277 3.20 -2.78 -2.32
C PRO A 277 4.67 -2.47 -2.61
N LEU A 278 5.24 -3.04 -3.67
CA LEU A 278 6.66 -2.98 -3.96
C LEU A 278 7.00 -1.70 -4.73
N ALA A 279 6.70 -0.55 -4.13
CA ALA A 279 6.93 0.76 -4.75
C ALA A 279 8.40 1.22 -4.68
N ALA A 280 9.17 0.72 -3.71
CA ALA A 280 10.51 1.23 -3.43
C ALA A 280 11.48 1.14 -4.62
N PRO A 281 11.53 0.09 -5.45
CA PRO A 281 12.39 0.07 -6.62
C PRO A 281 12.06 1.17 -7.64
N TYR A 282 10.79 1.50 -7.81
CA TYR A 282 10.36 2.62 -8.67
C TYR A 282 10.82 3.97 -8.10
N VAL A 283 10.72 4.12 -6.78
CA VAL A 283 11.20 5.32 -6.06
C VAL A 283 12.71 5.46 -6.20
N GLU A 284 13.45 4.35 -6.06
CA GLU A 284 14.90 4.36 -6.22
C GLU A 284 15.32 4.83 -7.61
N ASP A 285 14.65 4.38 -8.65
CA ASP A 285 14.92 4.83 -10.02
C ASP A 285 14.74 6.34 -10.16
N ILE A 286 13.71 6.89 -9.53
CA ILE A 286 13.46 8.34 -9.51
C ILE A 286 14.57 9.08 -8.76
N ILE A 287 14.97 8.57 -7.58
CA ILE A 287 16.05 9.17 -6.79
C ILE A 287 17.35 9.20 -7.57
N LYS A 288 17.68 8.12 -8.27
CA LYS A 288 18.89 8.07 -9.14
C LYS A 288 18.84 9.11 -10.25
N LYS A 289 17.71 9.29 -10.89
CA LYS A 289 17.52 10.34 -11.91
C LYS A 289 17.73 11.73 -11.33
N ILE A 290 17.15 12.02 -10.18
CA ILE A 290 17.30 13.32 -9.49
C ILE A 290 18.77 13.55 -9.13
N LYS A 291 19.43 12.55 -8.58
CA LYS A 291 20.84 12.62 -8.17
C LYS A 291 21.75 12.92 -9.35
N ASP A 292 21.43 12.39 -10.53
CA ASP A 292 22.18 12.63 -11.76
C ASP A 292 21.85 13.98 -12.43
N GLY A 293 21.06 14.82 -11.78
CA GLY A 293 20.69 16.15 -12.26
C GLY A 293 19.45 16.17 -13.16
N GLY A 294 18.76 15.04 -13.29
CA GLY A 294 17.53 14.93 -14.07
C GLY A 294 16.28 15.07 -13.19
N LYS A 295 15.18 14.62 -13.74
CA LYS A 295 13.86 14.61 -13.08
C LYS A 295 13.09 13.37 -13.53
N PRO A 296 12.05 12.94 -12.80
CA PRO A 296 11.21 11.83 -13.25
C PRO A 296 10.54 12.15 -14.59
N ASP A 297 10.36 11.11 -15.43
CA ASP A 297 9.72 11.25 -16.74
C ASP A 297 8.26 11.69 -16.61
N SER A 298 7.60 11.27 -15.53
CA SER A 298 6.24 11.64 -15.17
C SER A 298 6.15 11.83 -13.67
N GLN A 299 5.31 12.75 -13.22
CA GLN A 299 5.07 12.94 -11.79
C GLN A 299 4.31 11.77 -11.17
N LYS A 300 3.43 11.10 -11.94
CA LYS A 300 2.70 9.92 -11.50
C LYS A 300 3.24 8.69 -12.21
N VAL A 301 3.65 7.70 -11.42
CA VAL A 301 4.17 6.42 -11.90
C VAL A 301 3.28 5.31 -11.33
N TYR A 302 2.61 4.57 -12.23
CA TYR A 302 1.78 3.44 -11.83
C TYR A 302 2.61 2.16 -11.80
N VAL A 303 2.45 1.39 -10.71
CA VAL A 303 3.05 0.06 -10.57
C VAL A 303 2.26 -0.95 -11.41
N ASP A 304 2.92 -2.03 -11.84
CA ASP A 304 2.26 -3.12 -12.57
C ASP A 304 1.40 -3.94 -11.62
N GLU A 305 0.16 -4.26 -12.04
CA GLU A 305 -0.82 -4.97 -11.22
C GLU A 305 -1.56 -6.03 -12.04
N ALA A 306 -1.94 -7.13 -11.36
CA ALA A 306 -2.67 -8.24 -11.94
C ALA A 306 -4.01 -8.46 -11.23
N CYS A 307 -4.86 -9.32 -11.80
CA CYS A 307 -6.16 -9.68 -11.24
C CYS A 307 -6.25 -11.20 -11.14
N PHE A 308 -6.73 -11.69 -10.00
CA PHE A 308 -6.75 -13.11 -9.66
C PHE A 308 -8.14 -13.62 -9.36
N ALA A 309 -8.42 -14.86 -9.73
CA ALA A 309 -9.69 -15.53 -9.49
C ALA A 309 -9.50 -16.96 -8.99
N CYS A 310 -10.51 -17.50 -8.32
CA CYS A 310 -10.48 -18.86 -7.80
C CYS A 310 -10.77 -19.90 -8.87
N ASP A 311 -11.39 -19.51 -9.98
CA ASP A 311 -11.74 -20.40 -11.10
C ASP A 311 -11.74 -19.65 -12.43
N ASP A 312 -12.02 -20.36 -13.51
CA ASP A 312 -12.00 -19.85 -14.87
C ASP A 312 -13.38 -19.37 -15.38
N THR A 313 -14.33 -19.12 -14.48
CA THR A 313 -15.67 -18.64 -14.85
C THR A 313 -15.60 -17.39 -15.72
N VAL A 314 -14.71 -16.45 -15.38
CA VAL A 314 -14.43 -15.25 -16.16
C VAL A 314 -12.94 -15.20 -16.44
N SER A 315 -12.52 -15.47 -17.67
CA SER A 315 -11.10 -15.45 -18.06
C SER A 315 -10.60 -14.06 -18.42
N SER A 316 -11.45 -13.29 -19.12
CA SER A 316 -11.11 -11.93 -19.54
C SER A 316 -12.39 -11.15 -19.80
N PHE A 317 -12.26 -9.82 -19.73
CA PHE A 317 -13.36 -8.92 -19.99
C PHE A 317 -12.82 -7.52 -20.30
N LYS A 318 -13.68 -6.67 -20.85
CA LYS A 318 -13.37 -5.25 -21.06
C LYS A 318 -14.17 -4.44 -20.05
N THR A 319 -13.51 -3.50 -19.39
CA THR A 319 -14.20 -2.55 -18.52
C THR A 319 -14.99 -1.53 -19.35
N ASP A 320 -15.98 -0.88 -18.75
CA ASP A 320 -16.75 0.19 -19.41
C ASP A 320 -15.84 1.38 -19.83
N GLU A 321 -14.69 1.50 -19.18
CA GLU A 321 -13.65 2.48 -19.47
C GLU A 321 -12.73 2.07 -20.64
N GLY A 322 -12.96 0.90 -21.22
CA GLY A 322 -12.22 0.41 -22.38
C GLY A 322 -10.94 -0.35 -22.08
N LYS A 323 -10.68 -0.70 -20.81
CA LYS A 323 -9.48 -1.46 -20.41
C LYS A 323 -9.73 -2.96 -20.55
N ASP A 324 -8.80 -3.67 -21.18
CA ASP A 324 -8.80 -5.13 -21.24
C ASP A 324 -8.20 -5.73 -19.98
N ILE A 325 -8.95 -6.62 -19.33
CA ILE A 325 -8.53 -7.29 -18.09
C ILE A 325 -8.47 -8.79 -18.32
N THR A 326 -7.36 -9.41 -17.92
CA THR A 326 -7.20 -10.85 -17.88
C THR A 326 -7.16 -11.30 -16.43
N MET A 327 -7.97 -12.31 -16.08
CA MET A 327 -7.96 -12.93 -14.76
C MET A 327 -6.98 -14.11 -14.76
N THR A 328 -6.15 -14.17 -13.75
CA THR A 328 -5.26 -15.30 -13.51
C THR A 328 -5.88 -16.21 -12.46
N VAL A 329 -6.10 -17.49 -12.80
CA VAL A 329 -6.55 -18.50 -11.83
C VAL A 329 -5.38 -18.84 -10.90
N VAL A 330 -5.62 -18.77 -9.59
CA VAL A 330 -4.55 -19.01 -8.60
C VAL A 330 -4.30 -20.50 -8.44
N ASP A 331 -3.05 -20.89 -8.68
CA ASP A 331 -2.53 -22.25 -8.46
C ASP A 331 -1.26 -22.20 -7.59
N ASP A 332 -0.64 -23.34 -7.36
CA ASP A 332 0.60 -23.42 -6.55
C ASP A 332 1.75 -22.60 -7.15
N LYS A 333 1.83 -22.54 -8.48
CA LYS A 333 2.86 -21.76 -9.17
C LYS A 333 2.70 -20.26 -8.90
N VAL A 334 1.48 -19.76 -8.99
CA VAL A 334 1.18 -18.34 -8.67
C VAL A 334 1.60 -18.03 -7.24
N LEU A 335 1.24 -18.88 -6.27
CA LEU A 335 1.60 -18.68 -4.87
C LEU A 335 3.11 -18.70 -4.65
N LYS A 336 3.82 -19.60 -5.32
CA LYS A 336 5.27 -19.73 -5.20
C LYS A 336 6.02 -18.51 -5.75
N GLU A 337 5.48 -17.90 -6.79
CA GLU A 337 6.07 -16.74 -7.46
C GLU A 337 5.71 -15.40 -6.79
N ARG A 338 4.80 -15.39 -5.80
CA ARG A 338 4.39 -14.16 -5.12
C ARG A 338 5.54 -13.58 -4.28
N ALA A 339 5.82 -12.30 -4.48
CA ALA A 339 6.85 -11.58 -3.73
C ALA A 339 6.36 -11.09 -2.35
N TYR A 340 5.06 -11.15 -2.13
CA TYR A 340 4.48 -10.69 -0.87
C TYR A 340 3.16 -11.39 -0.56
#